data_bfad56280db923f794fdc2a6e5d9b02f
#
_entry.id   bfad56280db923f794fdc2a6e5d9b02f
#
_cell.length_a   1.000
_cell.length_b   1.000
_cell.length_c   1.000
_cell.angle_alpha   90.00
_cell.angle_beta   90.00
_cell.angle_gamma   90.00
#
_symmetry.space_group_name_H-M   'P 1'
#
loop_
_entity.id
_entity.type
_entity.pdbx_description
1 polymer ?
#
loop_
_entity_poly.entity_id
_entity_poly.type
_entity_poly.pdbx_seq_one_letter_code
_entity_poly.pdbx_strand_id
1 'polypeptide(L)'
;KLDGFAEDAERRAFNSHRKTPAKNEQVSVPEYSSWIGRWSLVAQTGFREWLAARAMGPEEIDVHIKSLFNDTWVEISDTKDGVEITTSAKVRGKLRRQVASFEYVLDGTTALTMQSPLGPVSMTASIDGVTLVHIVNTTQGIETHRRQAMKSPKGDRLMQTMIDAKGNTATLEYQRIKQ
;
A
#
# COMPACT_ATOMS: atom_id res chain seq x y z
N LYS A 1 40.27 -7.07 -29.21
CA LYS A 1 40.42 -7.82 -27.93
C LYS A 1 40.54 -6.84 -26.76
N LEU A 2 39.49 -6.06 -26.47
CA LEU A 2 39.46 -5.12 -25.34
C LEU A 2 38.04 -4.98 -24.74
N ASP A 3 37.09 -5.88 -25.09
CA ASP A 3 35.71 -5.76 -24.68
C ASP A 3 35.32 -6.58 -23.41
N GLY A 4 36.31 -7.21 -22.77
CA GLY A 4 36.04 -8.08 -21.60
C GLY A 4 36.16 -7.42 -20.21
N PHE A 5 36.67 -6.18 -20.12
CA PHE A 5 36.96 -5.56 -18.81
C PHE A 5 35.87 -4.70 -18.24
N ALA A 6 34.91 -4.25 -19.05
CA ALA A 6 33.80 -3.40 -18.59
C ALA A 6 32.70 -4.20 -17.90
N GLU A 7 32.36 -5.39 -18.40
CA GLU A 7 31.28 -6.22 -17.82
C GLU A 7 31.63 -6.80 -16.43
N ASP A 8 32.91 -7.07 -16.16
CA ASP A 8 33.35 -7.58 -14.85
C ASP A 8 33.34 -6.50 -13.76
N ALA A 9 33.51 -5.24 -14.11
CA ALA A 9 33.44 -4.12 -13.16
C ALA A 9 32.00 -3.83 -12.73
N GLU A 10 31.04 -3.88 -13.64
CA GLU A 10 29.61 -3.70 -13.31
C GLU A 10 29.03 -4.86 -12.50
N ARG A 11 29.45 -6.11 -12.80
CA ARG A 11 29.06 -7.27 -11.97
C ARG A 11 29.59 -7.21 -10.54
N ARG A 12 30.78 -6.66 -10.32
CA ARG A 12 31.36 -6.49 -8.98
C ARG A 12 30.70 -5.36 -8.22
N ALA A 13 30.29 -4.27 -8.88
CA ALA A 13 29.55 -3.17 -8.25
C ALA A 13 28.15 -3.60 -7.80
N PHE A 14 27.45 -4.44 -8.59
CA PHE A 14 26.13 -4.94 -8.26
C PHE A 14 26.12 -5.93 -7.09
N ASN A 15 27.19 -6.72 -6.92
CA ASN A 15 27.31 -7.71 -5.85
C ASN A 15 27.84 -7.15 -4.51
N SER A 16 28.44 -5.96 -4.50
CA SER A 16 29.00 -5.39 -3.28
C SER A 16 27.95 -4.77 -2.33
N HIS A 17 26.69 -4.61 -2.78
CA HIS A 17 25.59 -4.05 -1.98
C HIS A 17 24.63 -5.08 -1.40
N ARG A 18 24.87 -6.39 -1.60
CA ARG A 18 24.20 -7.44 -0.85
C ARG A 18 24.85 -7.62 0.52
N LYS A 19 24.66 -6.65 1.43
CA LYS A 19 24.74 -6.96 2.85
C LYS A 19 23.59 -7.91 3.16
N THR A 20 23.94 -9.16 3.41
CA THR A 20 23.03 -10.14 4.05
C THR A 20 22.53 -9.47 5.32
N PRO A 21 21.21 -9.26 5.52
CA PRO A 21 20.73 -8.71 6.77
C PRO A 21 21.17 -9.65 7.87
N ALA A 22 21.78 -9.09 8.92
CA ALA A 22 22.13 -9.85 10.11
C ALA A 22 20.86 -10.52 10.64
N LYS A 23 20.91 -11.83 10.83
CA LYS A 23 19.84 -12.59 11.50
C LYS A 23 19.54 -11.89 12.83
N ASN A 24 18.27 -11.51 13.03
CA ASN A 24 17.69 -11.06 14.30
C ASN A 24 17.85 -9.57 14.67
N GLU A 25 17.59 -8.63 13.78
CA GLU A 25 16.90 -7.43 14.24
C GLU A 25 15.39 -7.67 14.05
N GLN A 26 14.74 -8.05 15.13
CA GLN A 26 13.29 -8.00 15.25
C GLN A 26 12.92 -6.53 15.02
N VAL A 27 12.39 -6.21 13.83
CA VAL A 27 11.83 -4.88 13.56
C VAL A 27 10.65 -4.77 14.52
N SER A 28 10.90 -4.17 15.68
CA SER A 28 9.83 -3.84 16.62
C SER A 28 8.92 -2.87 15.89
N VAL A 29 7.70 -3.31 15.59
CA VAL A 29 6.64 -2.39 15.15
C VAL A 29 6.59 -1.29 16.20
N PRO A 30 6.75 0.01 15.83
CA PRO A 30 6.80 1.07 16.82
C PRO A 30 5.58 0.98 17.72
N GLU A 31 5.77 1.17 19.03
CA GLU A 31 4.74 1.05 20.08
C GLU A 31 3.49 1.91 19.85
N TYR A 32 3.51 2.73 18.78
CA TYR A 32 2.45 3.59 18.29
C TYR A 32 2.31 3.54 16.76
N SER A 33 1.97 2.39 16.22
CA SER A 33 1.41 2.37 14.88
C SER A 33 -0.04 2.88 14.96
N SER A 34 -0.21 4.20 14.98
CA SER A 34 -1.52 4.85 15.09
C SER A 34 -2.45 4.50 13.93
N TRP A 35 -1.92 3.90 12.85
CA TRP A 35 -2.68 3.39 11.70
C TRP A 35 -3.29 1.99 11.93
N ILE A 36 -2.87 1.25 12.98
CA ILE A 36 -3.54 -0.02 13.37
C ILE A 36 -4.98 0.25 13.76
N GLY A 37 -5.89 -0.56 13.25
CA GLY A 37 -7.32 -0.49 13.55
C GLY A 37 -8.21 -0.60 12.33
N ARG A 38 -9.49 -0.29 12.51
CA ARG A 38 -10.51 -0.37 11.46
C ARG A 38 -10.94 1.01 11.00
N TRP A 39 -11.02 1.19 9.68
CA TRP A 39 -11.17 2.47 9.02
C TRP A 39 -12.23 2.43 7.93
N SER A 40 -13.10 3.44 7.86
CA SER A 40 -14.05 3.65 6.75
C SER A 40 -13.68 4.87 5.95
N LEU A 41 -13.79 4.81 4.63
CA LEU A 41 -13.53 5.92 3.74
C LEU A 41 -14.57 7.02 3.94
N VAL A 42 -14.12 8.27 4.08
CA VAL A 42 -15.00 9.44 4.30
C VAL A 42 -14.80 10.55 3.28
N ALA A 43 -13.61 10.63 2.66
CA ALA A 43 -13.32 11.62 1.61
C ALA A 43 -12.27 11.10 0.63
N GLN A 44 -12.23 11.69 -0.56
CA GLN A 44 -11.19 11.44 -1.55
C GLN A 44 -10.88 12.72 -2.33
N THR A 45 -9.63 12.84 -2.79
CA THR A 45 -9.18 13.94 -3.65
C THR A 45 -8.27 13.38 -4.73
N GLY A 46 -8.47 13.76 -5.99
CA GLY A 46 -7.66 13.30 -7.13
C GLY A 46 -7.81 11.82 -7.49
N PHE A 47 -8.66 11.07 -6.78
CA PHE A 47 -8.77 9.63 -6.97
C PHE A 47 -9.46 9.26 -8.29
N ARG A 48 -10.40 10.08 -8.75
CA ARG A 48 -11.05 9.91 -10.06
C ARG A 48 -10.03 10.04 -11.20
N GLU A 49 -9.22 11.08 -11.17
CA GLU A 49 -8.17 11.36 -12.15
C GLU A 49 -7.09 10.27 -12.10
N TRP A 50 -6.75 9.82 -10.90
CA TRP A 50 -5.82 8.73 -10.68
C TRP A 50 -6.30 7.40 -11.28
N LEU A 51 -7.60 7.07 -11.19
CA LEU A 51 -8.21 5.90 -11.84
C LEU A 51 -8.28 6.07 -13.35
N ALA A 52 -8.66 7.26 -13.84
CA ALA A 52 -8.72 7.56 -15.28
C ALA A 52 -7.35 7.43 -15.95
N ALA A 53 -6.26 7.82 -15.26
CA ALA A 53 -4.88 7.64 -15.74
C ALA A 53 -4.50 6.16 -15.94
N ARG A 54 -5.26 5.22 -15.39
CA ARG A 54 -5.13 3.76 -15.54
C ARG A 54 -6.04 3.18 -16.62
N ALA A 55 -6.56 4.04 -17.49
CA ALA A 55 -7.48 3.69 -18.58
C ALA A 55 -8.81 3.08 -18.10
N MET A 56 -9.21 3.34 -16.84
CA MET A 56 -10.52 2.97 -16.33
C MET A 56 -11.59 3.89 -16.93
N GLY A 57 -12.69 3.32 -17.43
CA GLY A 57 -13.79 4.09 -18.02
C GLY A 57 -14.58 4.92 -17.00
N PRO A 58 -15.24 6.02 -17.39
CA PRO A 58 -15.98 6.89 -16.47
C PRO A 58 -17.02 6.18 -15.62
N GLU A 59 -17.81 5.29 -16.24
CA GLU A 59 -18.85 4.51 -15.55
C GLU A 59 -18.25 3.53 -14.54
N GLU A 60 -17.15 2.89 -14.91
CA GLU A 60 -16.41 1.98 -14.03
C GLU A 60 -15.82 2.72 -12.82
N ILE A 61 -15.28 3.92 -13.03
CA ILE A 61 -14.79 4.81 -11.98
C ILE A 61 -15.92 5.15 -11.00
N ASP A 62 -17.09 5.53 -11.51
CA ASP A 62 -18.24 5.88 -10.68
C ASP A 62 -18.71 4.72 -9.81
N VAL A 63 -18.80 3.52 -10.38
CA VAL A 63 -19.14 2.29 -9.64
C VAL A 63 -18.09 2.00 -8.58
N HIS A 64 -16.81 2.13 -8.91
CA HIS A 64 -15.71 1.88 -7.99
C HIS A 64 -15.71 2.85 -6.80
N ILE A 65 -15.81 4.14 -7.06
CA ILE A 65 -15.87 5.18 -6.02
C ILE A 65 -17.08 4.97 -5.12
N LYS A 66 -18.27 4.75 -5.70
CA LYS A 66 -19.50 4.51 -4.92
C LYS A 66 -19.37 3.29 -4.00
N SER A 67 -18.77 2.21 -4.49
CA SER A 67 -18.54 1.01 -3.69
C SER A 67 -17.61 1.27 -2.51
N LEU A 68 -16.53 2.03 -2.71
CA LEU A 68 -15.59 2.36 -1.65
C LEU A 68 -16.23 3.16 -0.52
N PHE A 69 -17.08 4.16 -0.84
CA PHE A 69 -17.69 5.01 0.18
C PHE A 69 -18.78 4.31 1.00
N ASN A 70 -19.60 3.49 0.35
CA ASN A 70 -20.84 3.02 0.99
C ASN A 70 -20.65 1.71 1.76
N ASP A 71 -19.75 0.86 1.29
CA ASP A 71 -19.76 -0.54 1.69
C ASP A 71 -18.40 -1.11 2.07
N THR A 72 -17.33 -0.33 1.99
CA THR A 72 -15.97 -0.83 2.18
C THR A 72 -15.33 -0.24 3.44
N TRP A 73 -14.58 -1.06 4.17
CA TRP A 73 -13.68 -0.62 5.23
C TRP A 73 -12.35 -1.37 5.12
N VAL A 74 -11.33 -0.74 5.66
CA VAL A 74 -9.97 -1.28 5.76
C VAL A 74 -9.68 -1.56 7.22
N GLU A 75 -9.15 -2.74 7.51
CA GLU A 75 -8.61 -3.12 8.81
C GLU A 75 -7.11 -3.35 8.67
N ILE A 76 -6.34 -2.72 9.53
CA ILE A 76 -4.90 -2.90 9.62
C ILE A 76 -4.61 -3.48 10.99
N SER A 77 -3.96 -4.63 11.04
CA SER A 77 -3.61 -5.36 12.26
C SER A 77 -2.14 -5.73 12.26
N ASP A 78 -1.57 -5.84 13.46
CA ASP A 78 -0.20 -6.32 13.64
C ASP A 78 -0.12 -7.81 13.35
N THR A 79 0.98 -8.23 12.75
CA THR A 79 1.40 -9.63 12.65
C THR A 79 2.78 -9.79 13.34
N LYS A 80 3.27 -11.00 13.42
CA LYS A 80 4.56 -11.29 14.07
C LYS A 80 5.72 -10.50 13.43
N ASP A 81 5.72 -10.37 12.11
CA ASP A 81 6.84 -9.80 11.36
C ASP A 81 6.45 -8.56 10.55
N GLY A 82 5.21 -8.05 10.76
CA GLY A 82 4.73 -6.91 9.98
C GLY A 82 3.28 -6.53 10.22
N VAL A 83 2.52 -6.36 9.15
CA VAL A 83 1.10 -5.98 9.20
C VAL A 83 0.27 -6.77 8.22
N GLU A 84 -0.97 -7.07 8.62
CA GLU A 84 -2.01 -7.53 7.73
C GLU A 84 -2.95 -6.37 7.40
N ILE A 85 -3.24 -6.18 6.11
CA ILE A 85 -4.23 -5.21 5.63
C ILE A 85 -5.38 -5.98 5.00
N THR A 86 -6.53 -5.95 5.67
CA THR A 86 -7.75 -6.59 5.20
C THR A 86 -8.72 -5.54 4.69
N THR A 87 -9.17 -5.69 3.44
CA THR A 87 -10.28 -4.93 2.87
C THR A 87 -11.53 -5.78 2.94
N SER A 88 -12.59 -5.23 3.50
CA SER A 88 -13.90 -5.87 3.62
C SER A 88 -14.99 -5.01 3.00
N ALA A 89 -16.01 -5.65 2.43
CA ALA A 89 -17.16 -4.98 1.87
C ALA A 89 -18.48 -5.61 2.34
N LYS A 90 -19.55 -4.79 2.40
CA LYS A 90 -20.92 -5.29 2.56
C LYS A 90 -21.41 -5.84 1.23
N VAL A 91 -21.97 -7.03 1.27
CA VAL A 91 -22.66 -7.63 0.12
C VAL A 91 -24.14 -7.68 0.42
N ARG A 92 -24.96 -6.95 -0.34
CA ARG A 92 -26.43 -6.92 -0.26
C ARG A 92 -26.98 -6.72 1.16
N GLY A 93 -26.39 -5.79 1.90
CA GLY A 93 -26.93 -5.31 3.18
C GLY A 93 -26.82 -6.24 4.38
N LYS A 94 -26.30 -7.46 4.26
CA LYS A 94 -26.36 -8.43 5.38
C LYS A 94 -25.04 -9.10 5.76
N LEU A 95 -24.06 -9.25 4.90
CA LEU A 95 -22.85 -10.03 5.20
C LEU A 95 -21.60 -9.24 4.89
N ARG A 96 -20.73 -9.17 5.89
CA ARG A 96 -19.34 -8.75 5.71
C ARG A 96 -18.65 -9.83 4.90
N ARG A 97 -18.13 -9.49 3.73
CA ARG A 97 -17.24 -10.36 2.97
C ARG A 97 -15.88 -9.72 2.96
N GLN A 98 -14.88 -10.45 3.43
CA GLN A 98 -13.50 -10.12 3.16
C GLN A 98 -13.28 -10.15 1.65
N VAL A 99 -12.84 -9.03 1.09
CA VAL A 99 -12.59 -8.89 -0.36
C VAL A 99 -11.16 -9.26 -0.66
N ALA A 100 -10.23 -8.81 0.20
CA ALA A 100 -8.80 -9.08 0.09
C ALA A 100 -8.16 -9.00 1.47
N SER A 101 -7.12 -9.80 1.69
CA SER A 101 -6.22 -9.68 2.84
C SER A 101 -4.81 -9.92 2.38
N PHE A 102 -3.90 -9.07 2.82
CA PHE A 102 -2.49 -9.12 2.45
C PHE A 102 -1.64 -8.90 3.68
N GLU A 103 -0.74 -9.85 3.94
CA GLU A 103 0.27 -9.73 4.98
C GLU A 103 1.56 -9.19 4.39
N TYR A 104 2.12 -8.16 5.01
CA TYR A 104 3.34 -7.48 4.58
C TYR A 104 4.40 -7.57 5.67
N VAL A 105 5.59 -8.00 5.29
CA VAL A 105 6.79 -7.85 6.12
C VAL A 105 7.27 -6.39 5.98
N LEU A 106 7.58 -5.73 7.09
CA LEU A 106 7.92 -4.30 7.13
C LEU A 106 9.43 -4.03 6.96
N ASP A 107 10.13 -4.85 6.17
CA ASP A 107 11.57 -4.74 5.94
C ASP A 107 11.94 -3.92 4.68
N GLY A 108 10.94 -3.49 3.90
CA GLY A 108 11.11 -2.73 2.66
C GLY A 108 11.63 -3.57 1.48
N THR A 109 11.91 -4.85 1.68
CA THR A 109 12.55 -5.72 0.68
C THR A 109 11.76 -6.97 0.35
N THR A 110 11.05 -7.55 1.32
CA THR A 110 10.23 -8.73 1.09
C THR A 110 8.99 -8.35 0.26
N ALA A 111 8.94 -8.89 -0.96
CA ALA A 111 7.88 -8.55 -1.90
C ALA A 111 6.72 -9.53 -1.84
N LEU A 112 5.52 -9.01 -1.72
CA LEU A 112 4.26 -9.71 -1.99
C LEU A 112 3.94 -9.57 -3.48
N THR A 113 3.78 -10.68 -4.20
CA THR A 113 3.46 -10.67 -5.63
C THR A 113 2.06 -11.23 -5.85
N MET A 114 1.28 -10.57 -6.70
CA MET A 114 -0.07 -10.98 -7.06
C MET A 114 -0.39 -10.69 -8.52
N GLN A 115 -1.42 -11.34 -9.04
CA GLN A 115 -2.01 -11.02 -10.34
C GLN A 115 -3.16 -10.03 -10.14
N SER A 116 -3.13 -8.94 -10.90
CA SER A 116 -4.23 -7.99 -10.99
C SER A 116 -4.85 -8.03 -12.40
N PRO A 117 -6.04 -7.48 -12.60
CA PRO A 117 -6.62 -7.33 -13.95
C PRO A 117 -5.72 -6.56 -14.91
N LEU A 118 -4.83 -5.70 -14.41
CA LEU A 118 -3.89 -4.89 -15.19
C LEU A 118 -2.50 -5.54 -15.32
N GLY A 119 -2.36 -6.79 -14.91
CA GLY A 119 -1.10 -7.55 -14.96
C GLY A 119 -0.49 -7.82 -13.59
N PRO A 120 0.75 -8.36 -13.54
CA PRO A 120 1.42 -8.69 -12.30
C PRO A 120 1.75 -7.42 -11.50
N VAL A 121 1.58 -7.52 -10.18
CA VAL A 121 1.89 -6.47 -9.22
C VAL A 121 2.78 -7.05 -8.14
N SER A 122 3.84 -6.32 -7.78
CA SER A 122 4.73 -6.67 -6.66
C SER A 122 4.78 -5.50 -5.68
N MET A 123 4.59 -5.79 -4.40
CA MET A 123 4.53 -4.76 -3.35
C MET A 123 5.51 -5.08 -2.23
N THR A 124 6.25 -4.06 -1.78
CA THR A 124 7.02 -4.11 -0.52
C THR A 124 6.46 -3.11 0.47
N ALA A 125 6.66 -3.34 1.76
CA ALA A 125 6.22 -2.45 2.81
C ALA A 125 7.35 -2.08 3.76
N SER A 126 7.34 -0.84 4.24
CA SER A 126 8.29 -0.33 5.23
C SER A 126 7.66 0.73 6.11
N ILE A 127 8.35 1.11 7.18
CA ILE A 127 7.97 2.24 8.05
C ILE A 127 8.96 3.37 7.82
N ASP A 128 8.42 4.58 7.57
CA ASP A 128 9.16 5.83 7.50
C ASP A 128 8.64 6.76 8.61
N GLY A 129 9.32 6.78 9.75
CA GLY A 129 8.84 7.44 10.95
C GLY A 129 7.54 6.83 11.46
N VAL A 130 6.44 7.59 11.36
CA VAL A 130 5.07 7.14 11.74
C VAL A 130 4.21 6.74 10.53
N THR A 131 4.80 6.69 9.34
CA THR A 131 4.13 6.44 8.08
C THR A 131 4.38 5.01 7.62
N LEU A 132 3.30 4.28 7.32
CA LEU A 132 3.37 3.01 6.61
C LEU A 132 3.48 3.28 5.11
N VAL A 133 4.56 2.82 4.50
CA VAL A 133 4.89 3.05 3.09
C VAL A 133 4.86 1.74 2.32
N HIS A 134 4.14 1.70 1.20
CA HIS A 134 4.20 0.62 0.23
C HIS A 134 4.78 1.12 -1.07
N ILE A 135 5.72 0.38 -1.62
CA ILE A 135 6.20 0.54 -2.98
C ILE A 135 5.55 -0.54 -3.83
N VAL A 136 4.80 -0.11 -4.83
CA VAL A 136 4.00 -0.97 -5.69
C VAL A 136 4.57 -0.94 -7.09
N ASN A 137 5.15 -2.05 -7.54
CA ASN A 137 5.64 -2.21 -8.90
C ASN A 137 4.51 -2.77 -9.76
N THR A 138 4.11 -2.05 -10.77
CA THR A 138 3.07 -2.40 -11.73
C THR A 138 3.62 -2.45 -13.14
N THR A 139 2.84 -2.93 -14.10
CA THR A 139 3.18 -2.86 -15.53
C THR A 139 3.26 -1.42 -16.06
N GLN A 140 2.71 -0.45 -15.33
CA GLN A 140 2.72 0.98 -15.68
C GLN A 140 3.83 1.77 -14.98
N GLY A 141 4.63 1.12 -14.13
CA GLY A 141 5.72 1.72 -13.38
C GLY A 141 5.57 1.56 -11.87
N ILE A 142 6.36 2.35 -11.15
CA ILE A 142 6.42 2.29 -9.69
C ILE A 142 5.43 3.30 -9.11
N GLU A 143 4.63 2.85 -8.16
CA GLU A 143 3.74 3.69 -7.36
C GLU A 143 4.19 3.69 -5.90
N THR A 144 3.93 4.78 -5.21
CA THR A 144 4.17 4.89 -3.77
C THR A 144 2.85 5.16 -3.06
N HIS A 145 2.51 4.30 -2.10
CA HIS A 145 1.35 4.48 -1.23
C HIS A 145 1.82 4.74 0.20
N ARG A 146 1.41 5.86 0.78
CA ARG A 146 1.78 6.28 2.14
C ARG A 146 0.52 6.35 3.00
N ARG A 147 0.54 5.71 4.17
CA ARG A 147 -0.55 5.77 5.14
C ARG A 147 -0.05 6.38 6.43
N GLN A 148 -0.72 7.44 6.86
CA GLN A 148 -0.42 8.15 8.11
C GLN A 148 -1.70 8.37 8.88
N ALA A 149 -1.71 7.97 10.14
CA ALA A 149 -2.82 8.28 11.03
C ALA A 149 -2.58 9.62 11.72
N MET A 150 -3.67 10.36 11.91
CA MET A 150 -3.67 11.66 12.54
C MET A 150 -4.79 11.73 13.59
N LYS A 151 -4.48 12.29 14.76
CA LYS A 151 -5.49 12.61 15.75
C LYS A 151 -6.29 13.83 15.30
N SER A 152 -7.61 13.78 15.47
CA SER A 152 -8.50 14.90 15.18
C SER A 152 -9.54 15.02 16.29
N PRO A 153 -10.03 16.24 16.59
CA PRO A 153 -11.13 16.45 17.54
C PRO A 153 -12.44 15.71 17.14
N LYS A 154 -12.59 15.43 15.85
CA LYS A 154 -13.73 14.69 15.30
C LYS A 154 -13.50 13.17 15.22
N GLY A 155 -12.43 12.66 15.81
CA GLY A 155 -11.99 11.27 15.78
C GLY A 155 -10.75 11.08 14.89
N ASP A 156 -10.04 9.98 15.15
CA ASP A 156 -8.80 9.68 14.40
C ASP A 156 -9.07 9.53 12.91
N ARG A 157 -8.13 10.03 12.11
CA ARG A 157 -8.12 9.95 10.65
C ARG A 157 -6.92 9.14 10.16
N LEU A 158 -7.12 8.40 9.09
CA LEU A 158 -6.03 7.77 8.34
C LEU A 158 -6.01 8.39 6.95
N MET A 159 -4.90 9.01 6.60
CA MET A 159 -4.66 9.57 5.27
C MET A 159 -3.85 8.57 4.46
N GLN A 160 -4.37 8.15 3.32
CA GLN A 160 -3.63 7.37 2.34
C GLN A 160 -3.36 8.22 1.12
N THR A 161 -2.10 8.54 0.86
CA THR A 161 -1.65 9.22 -0.35
C THR A 161 -1.04 8.21 -1.31
N MET A 162 -1.47 8.23 -2.55
CA MET A 162 -0.96 7.37 -3.63
C MET A 162 -0.36 8.26 -4.71
N ILE A 163 0.84 7.92 -5.15
CA ILE A 163 1.58 8.65 -6.20
C ILE A 163 1.97 7.61 -7.25
N ASP A 164 1.55 7.81 -8.49
CA ASP A 164 1.92 6.93 -9.59
C ASP A 164 3.26 7.30 -10.26
N ALA A 165 3.71 6.48 -11.20
CA ALA A 165 4.97 6.66 -11.92
C ALA A 165 5.04 7.97 -12.73
N LYS A 166 3.90 8.61 -13.00
CA LYS A 166 3.81 9.88 -13.74
C LYS A 166 3.68 11.08 -12.81
N GLY A 167 3.63 10.85 -11.48
CA GLY A 167 3.45 11.88 -10.47
C GLY A 167 1.99 12.27 -10.23
N ASN A 168 1.01 11.57 -10.80
CA ASN A 168 -0.38 11.80 -10.44
C ASN A 168 -0.60 11.38 -8.99
N THR A 169 -1.30 12.22 -8.24
CA THR A 169 -1.52 12.01 -6.81
C THR A 169 -3.00 11.86 -6.51
N ALA A 170 -3.32 10.88 -5.68
CA ALA A 170 -4.63 10.73 -5.08
C ALA A 170 -4.52 10.60 -3.56
N THR A 171 -5.50 11.13 -2.85
CA THR A 171 -5.60 11.03 -1.40
C THR A 171 -6.94 10.44 -1.01
N LEU A 172 -6.91 9.43 -0.17
CA LEU A 172 -8.08 8.83 0.47
C LEU A 172 -8.03 9.16 1.96
N GLU A 173 -9.12 9.71 2.49
CA GLU A 173 -9.26 10.01 3.91
C GLU A 173 -10.24 9.01 4.54
N TYR A 174 -9.78 8.37 5.60
CA TYR A 174 -10.57 7.41 6.35
C TYR A 174 -10.79 7.91 7.77
N GLN A 175 -11.92 7.53 8.37
CA GLN A 175 -12.24 7.72 9.77
C GLN A 175 -12.17 6.40 10.51
N ARG A 176 -11.63 6.43 11.73
CA ARG A 176 -11.59 5.25 12.60
C ARG A 176 -13.00 4.81 12.96
N ILE A 177 -13.29 3.54 12.78
CA ILE A 177 -14.52 2.93 13.25
C ILE A 177 -14.32 2.60 14.74
N LYS A 178 -15.18 3.16 15.60
CA LYS A 178 -15.19 2.78 17.01
C LYS A 178 -15.71 1.33 17.13
N GLN A 179 -14.98 0.55 17.88
CA GLN A 179 -15.42 -0.79 18.29
C GLN A 179 -16.52 -0.70 19.32
#